data_3592544500a4ed3baa9b77f07e412fb5
#
_entry.id   3592544500a4ed3baa9b77f07e412fb5
#
_cell.length_a   1.000
_cell.length_b   1.000
_cell.length_c   1.000
_cell.angle_alpha   90.00
_cell.angle_beta   90.00
_cell.angle_gamma   90.00
#
_symmetry.space_group_name_H-M   'P 1'
#
loop_
_entity.id
_entity.type
_entity.pdbx_description
1 polymer ?
#
loop_
_entity_poly.entity_id
_entity_poly.type
_entity_poly.pdbx_seq_one_letter_code
_entity_poly.pdbx_strand_id
1 'polypeptide(L)'
;MRDVSHDLIVSGTMPVLDVPKVGYDNTIWSEEKKMLTIGEKQVQISPDSTKKIPTFSQYIVMANAIRRLLDEEMESTIRGMYYATLSTVGDEKNRQKFWNSQENSDDAIKAIELLTGVPREEFSVTSKPKGMISGPITLRVGGDIIDCNLGSRATSQLIPTNIRDVEIVSVKADFVMVVEKDTVLNNIRKSGFIQKYNAILLTGSGEPDRATRMMVRTLNEDWNKPVVIFADADPWGLGIALRYKIGSESLSYDSDRLVTPSAKVLGMMFSDIYEYNIPEVARLSASDEDINRATDMKKKPWLNNRQWQKELNLFLEKREKCELDAFFKHGFRYLAETYLPQKLRAAGLI
;
A
#
# COMPACT_ATOMS: atom_id res chain seq x y z
N MET A 1 -0.86 -0.55 -29.05
CA MET A 1 -1.09 -1.90 -29.62
C MET A 1 -1.39 -1.89 -31.12
N ARG A 2 -2.15 -0.95 -31.68
CA ARG A 2 -2.29 -0.82 -33.14
C ARG A 2 -0.93 -0.63 -33.82
N ASP A 3 -0.02 0.11 -33.21
CA ASP A 3 1.30 0.40 -33.75
C ASP A 3 2.20 -0.85 -33.82
N VAL A 4 2.16 -1.73 -32.80
CA VAL A 4 2.95 -2.99 -32.76
C VAL A 4 2.63 -3.91 -33.94
N SER A 5 1.33 -4.10 -34.25
CA SER A 5 0.93 -4.92 -35.40
C SER A 5 1.19 -4.21 -36.72
N HIS A 6 1.09 -2.88 -36.77
CA HIS A 6 1.41 -2.09 -37.95
C HIS A 6 2.91 -2.16 -38.28
N ASP A 7 3.78 -2.02 -37.30
CA ASP A 7 5.24 -2.08 -37.50
C ASP A 7 5.68 -3.44 -38.02
N LEU A 8 5.12 -4.53 -37.47
CA LEU A 8 5.43 -5.88 -37.95
C LEU A 8 4.97 -6.09 -39.40
N ILE A 9 3.78 -5.60 -39.77
CA ILE A 9 3.18 -5.84 -41.10
C ILE A 9 3.79 -4.91 -42.13
N VAL A 10 4.06 -3.65 -41.79
CA VAL A 10 4.46 -2.60 -42.73
C VAL A 10 5.99 -2.50 -42.87
N SER A 11 6.73 -2.59 -41.77
CA SER A 11 8.19 -2.41 -41.76
C SER A 11 8.97 -3.72 -41.72
N GLY A 12 8.33 -4.85 -41.40
CA GLY A 12 9.00 -6.15 -41.20
C GLY A 12 9.93 -6.17 -39.99
N THR A 13 9.86 -5.13 -39.13
CA THR A 13 10.67 -5.03 -37.90
C THR A 13 9.95 -5.69 -36.73
N MET A 14 10.71 -6.40 -35.89
CA MET A 14 10.16 -6.97 -34.67
C MET A 14 9.78 -5.85 -33.70
N PRO A 15 8.57 -5.87 -33.14
CA PRO A 15 8.15 -4.87 -32.16
C PRO A 15 8.98 -4.98 -30.88
N VAL A 16 9.35 -3.81 -30.33
CA VAL A 16 10.08 -3.70 -29.07
C VAL A 16 9.24 -2.89 -28.09
N LEU A 17 9.09 -3.41 -26.89
CA LEU A 17 8.46 -2.71 -25.75
C LEU A 17 9.54 -2.31 -24.77
N ASP A 18 9.74 -1.01 -24.57
CA ASP A 18 10.64 -0.46 -23.56
C ASP A 18 9.86 -0.30 -22.26
N VAL A 19 9.98 -1.27 -21.37
CA VAL A 19 9.25 -1.32 -20.10
C VAL A 19 10.14 -0.77 -18.99
N PRO A 20 9.72 0.27 -18.23
CA PRO A 20 10.47 0.72 -17.07
C PRO A 20 10.72 -0.42 -16.08
N LYS A 21 11.98 -0.58 -15.65
CA LYS A 21 12.34 -1.63 -14.71
C LYS A 21 11.88 -1.28 -13.31
N VAL A 22 11.03 -2.09 -12.70
CA VAL A 22 10.64 -1.93 -11.29
C VAL A 22 11.52 -2.82 -10.42
N GLY A 23 12.08 -2.26 -9.36
CA GLY A 23 12.90 -2.98 -8.41
C GLY A 23 13.92 -2.10 -7.70
N TYR A 24 14.61 -2.70 -6.73
CA TYR A 24 15.59 -2.00 -5.88
C TYR A 24 16.65 -1.23 -6.68
N ASP A 25 17.19 -1.83 -7.73
CA ASP A 25 18.25 -1.27 -8.55
C ASP A 25 17.83 -0.13 -9.48
N ASN A 26 16.54 0.16 -9.55
CA ASN A 26 15.94 1.26 -10.29
C ASN A 26 14.97 2.09 -9.44
N THR A 27 15.07 2.01 -8.12
CA THR A 27 14.32 2.88 -7.20
C THR A 27 15.26 3.95 -6.65
N ILE A 28 14.82 5.20 -6.73
CA ILE A 28 15.58 6.39 -6.34
C ILE A 28 14.87 7.06 -5.15
N TRP A 29 15.62 7.52 -4.16
CA TRP A 29 15.12 8.42 -3.14
C TRP A 29 15.10 9.86 -3.67
N SER A 30 13.93 10.47 -3.72
CA SER A 30 13.79 11.89 -4.07
C SER A 30 13.85 12.74 -2.82
N GLU A 31 14.93 13.53 -2.70
CA GLU A 31 15.06 14.50 -1.59
C GLU A 31 14.04 15.65 -1.68
N GLU A 32 13.63 16.02 -2.87
CA GLU A 32 12.62 17.04 -3.11
C GLU A 32 11.24 16.57 -2.67
N LYS A 33 10.82 15.41 -3.18
CA LYS A 33 9.49 14.84 -2.91
C LYS A 33 9.40 14.07 -1.60
N LYS A 34 10.54 13.75 -0.96
CA LYS A 34 10.65 12.92 0.26
C LYS A 34 9.97 11.56 0.11
N MET A 35 10.13 10.94 -1.05
CA MET A 35 9.56 9.62 -1.37
C MET A 35 10.43 8.83 -2.34
N LEU A 36 10.13 7.53 -2.44
CA LEU A 36 10.74 6.64 -3.42
C LEU A 36 10.11 6.87 -4.79
N THR A 37 10.93 7.03 -5.82
CA THR A 37 10.50 7.20 -7.21
C THR A 37 11.18 6.18 -8.11
N ILE A 38 10.60 5.92 -9.27
CA ILE A 38 11.22 5.05 -10.27
C ILE A 38 12.38 5.78 -10.96
N GLY A 39 13.47 5.05 -11.24
CA GLY A 39 14.59 5.54 -12.04
C GLY A 39 14.37 5.36 -13.55
N GLU A 40 15.43 5.58 -14.31
CA GLU A 40 15.37 5.63 -15.78
C GLU A 40 15.67 4.28 -16.47
N LYS A 41 16.04 3.23 -15.72
CA LYS A 41 16.35 1.94 -16.31
C LYS A 41 15.12 1.30 -16.94
N GLN A 42 15.29 0.76 -18.13
CA GLN A 42 14.26 0.05 -18.88
C GLN A 42 14.69 -1.38 -19.22
N VAL A 43 13.72 -2.23 -19.49
CA VAL A 43 13.91 -3.59 -19.99
C VAL A 43 13.22 -3.70 -21.35
N GLN A 44 13.97 -4.10 -22.36
CA GLN A 44 13.42 -4.32 -23.70
C GLN A 44 12.83 -5.71 -23.82
N ILE A 45 11.54 -5.75 -24.13
CA ILE A 45 10.78 -6.98 -24.38
C ILE A 45 10.42 -7.03 -25.85
N SER A 46 10.96 -8.00 -26.55
CA SER A 46 10.76 -8.21 -27.99
C SER A 46 10.65 -9.70 -28.27
N PRO A 47 9.89 -10.14 -29.29
CA PRO A 47 9.83 -11.54 -29.69
C PRO A 47 11.04 -11.99 -30.53
N ASP A 48 12.18 -11.30 -30.41
CA ASP A 48 13.42 -11.52 -31.17
C ASP A 48 14.19 -12.79 -30.75
N SER A 49 13.82 -13.41 -29.65
CA SER A 49 14.46 -14.65 -29.18
C SER A 49 13.44 -15.56 -28.48
N THR A 50 13.72 -16.87 -28.54
CA THR A 50 12.86 -17.88 -27.90
C THR A 50 12.64 -17.70 -26.42
N LYS A 51 13.57 -17.02 -25.71
CA LYS A 51 13.47 -16.71 -24.29
C LYS A 51 12.51 -15.57 -24.01
N LYS A 52 12.38 -14.60 -24.92
CA LYS A 52 11.56 -13.40 -24.74
C LYS A 52 10.14 -13.54 -25.30
N ILE A 53 9.93 -14.46 -26.27
CA ILE A 53 8.63 -14.72 -26.88
C ILE A 53 7.53 -14.97 -25.83
N PRO A 54 7.72 -15.81 -24.78
CA PRO A 54 6.68 -16.05 -23.78
C PRO A 54 6.24 -14.77 -23.08
N THR A 55 7.18 -13.97 -22.58
CA THR A 55 6.88 -12.72 -21.86
C THR A 55 6.18 -11.70 -22.76
N PHE A 56 6.66 -11.54 -24.02
CA PHE A 56 6.00 -10.66 -24.99
C PHE A 56 4.56 -11.11 -25.26
N SER A 57 4.35 -12.41 -25.52
CA SER A 57 3.02 -12.98 -25.74
C SER A 57 2.11 -12.81 -24.53
N GLN A 58 2.63 -12.96 -23.31
CA GLN A 58 1.90 -12.75 -22.07
C GLN A 58 1.39 -11.31 -21.94
N TYR A 59 2.21 -10.32 -22.29
CA TYR A 59 1.79 -8.92 -22.27
C TYR A 59 0.67 -8.64 -23.30
N ILE A 60 0.77 -9.20 -24.51
CA ILE A 60 -0.26 -9.04 -25.54
C ILE A 60 -1.58 -9.70 -25.14
N VAL A 61 -1.52 -10.91 -24.59
CA VAL A 61 -2.73 -11.63 -24.13
C VAL A 61 -3.40 -10.87 -23.00
N MET A 62 -2.62 -10.40 -22.01
CA MET A 62 -3.16 -9.63 -20.88
C MET A 62 -3.76 -8.32 -21.37
N ALA A 63 -3.08 -7.58 -22.24
CA ALA A 63 -3.59 -6.33 -22.80
C ALA A 63 -4.89 -6.53 -23.60
N ASN A 64 -5.02 -7.64 -24.34
CA ASN A 64 -6.27 -7.98 -25.03
C ASN A 64 -7.39 -8.34 -24.05
N ALA A 65 -7.07 -9.04 -22.95
CA ALA A 65 -8.04 -9.33 -21.89
C ALA A 65 -8.53 -8.06 -21.19
N ILE A 66 -7.63 -7.12 -20.89
CA ILE A 66 -7.99 -5.79 -20.35
C ILE A 66 -8.89 -5.03 -21.32
N ARG A 67 -8.55 -5.02 -22.63
CA ARG A 67 -9.40 -4.38 -23.64
C ARG A 67 -10.82 -4.96 -23.65
N ARG A 68 -10.95 -6.29 -23.61
CA ARG A 68 -12.26 -6.95 -23.55
C ARG A 68 -13.03 -6.59 -22.28
N LEU A 69 -12.35 -6.52 -21.12
CA LEU A 69 -12.94 -6.11 -19.87
C LEU A 69 -13.56 -4.70 -19.97
N LEU A 70 -12.84 -3.78 -20.61
CA LEU A 70 -13.31 -2.41 -20.85
C LEU A 70 -14.44 -2.35 -21.88
N ASP A 71 -14.34 -3.11 -22.99
CA ASP A 71 -15.37 -3.19 -24.03
C ASP A 71 -16.69 -3.75 -23.49
N GLU A 72 -16.64 -4.63 -22.48
CA GLU A 72 -17.78 -5.28 -21.82
C GLU A 72 -18.29 -4.47 -20.59
N GLU A 73 -17.66 -3.34 -20.26
CA GLU A 73 -17.95 -2.51 -19.08
C GLU A 73 -17.95 -3.29 -17.76
N MET A 74 -17.05 -4.27 -17.64
CA MET A 74 -16.95 -5.15 -16.48
C MET A 74 -15.72 -4.82 -15.62
N GLU A 75 -15.74 -5.27 -14.38
CA GLU A 75 -14.60 -5.22 -13.46
C GLU A 75 -14.05 -6.61 -13.18
N SER A 76 -12.75 -6.69 -12.90
CA SER A 76 -12.10 -7.91 -12.47
C SER A 76 -11.06 -7.64 -11.39
N THR A 77 -10.79 -8.67 -10.58
CA THR A 77 -9.63 -8.62 -9.70
C THR A 77 -8.37 -9.05 -10.44
N ILE A 78 -7.18 -8.69 -9.92
CA ILE A 78 -5.89 -9.17 -10.43
C ILE A 78 -5.91 -10.70 -10.59
N ARG A 79 -6.44 -11.40 -9.58
CA ARG A 79 -6.59 -12.86 -9.62
C ARG A 79 -7.62 -13.32 -10.65
N GLY A 80 -8.69 -12.56 -10.84
CA GLY A 80 -9.69 -12.80 -11.89
C GLY A 80 -9.08 -12.72 -13.27
N MET A 81 -8.21 -11.75 -13.53
CA MET A 81 -7.48 -11.61 -14.80
C MET A 81 -6.54 -12.79 -15.07
N TYR A 82 -5.86 -13.31 -14.02
CA TYR A 82 -5.11 -14.57 -14.16
C TYR A 82 -6.00 -15.72 -14.66
N TYR A 83 -7.16 -15.95 -14.02
CA TYR A 83 -8.07 -17.01 -14.43
C TYR A 83 -8.69 -16.78 -15.82
N ALA A 84 -9.04 -15.54 -16.15
CA ALA A 84 -9.61 -15.18 -17.45
C ALA A 84 -8.63 -15.40 -18.62
N THR A 85 -7.33 -15.44 -18.34
CA THR A 85 -6.27 -15.63 -19.35
C THR A 85 -5.57 -16.99 -19.25
N LEU A 86 -6.02 -17.88 -18.35
CA LEU A 86 -5.49 -19.23 -18.24
C LEU A 86 -5.65 -19.99 -19.55
N SER A 87 -4.56 -20.48 -20.06
CA SER A 87 -4.52 -21.29 -21.27
C SER A 87 -3.33 -22.24 -21.26
N THR A 88 -3.29 -23.13 -22.21
CA THR A 88 -2.14 -23.99 -22.48
C THR A 88 -1.62 -23.75 -23.89
N VAL A 89 -0.32 -23.81 -24.05
CA VAL A 89 0.37 -23.70 -25.34
C VAL A 89 1.10 -25.02 -25.65
N GLY A 90 1.31 -25.29 -26.94
CA GLY A 90 1.94 -26.52 -27.40
C GLY A 90 0.94 -27.53 -27.98
N ASP A 91 1.49 -28.61 -28.54
CA ASP A 91 0.72 -29.72 -29.06
C ASP A 91 0.27 -30.69 -27.95
N GLU A 92 -0.49 -31.73 -28.28
CA GLU A 92 -1.01 -32.70 -27.31
C GLU A 92 0.08 -33.41 -26.49
N LYS A 93 1.31 -33.50 -27.01
CA LYS A 93 2.43 -34.20 -26.36
C LYS A 93 3.27 -33.27 -25.50
N ASN A 94 3.25 -31.94 -25.79
CA ASN A 94 4.11 -30.95 -25.20
C ASN A 94 3.31 -29.75 -24.62
N ARG A 95 2.15 -30.02 -24.02
CA ARG A 95 1.32 -28.98 -23.40
C ARG A 95 2.03 -28.35 -22.21
N GLN A 96 2.17 -27.03 -22.24
CA GLN A 96 2.69 -26.22 -21.15
C GLN A 96 1.65 -25.18 -20.73
N LYS A 97 1.67 -24.80 -19.44
CA LYS A 97 0.85 -23.70 -18.97
C LYS A 97 1.35 -22.40 -19.59
N PHE A 98 0.45 -21.55 -20.05
CA PHE A 98 0.79 -20.23 -20.59
C PHE A 98 1.37 -19.30 -19.50
N TRP A 99 0.79 -19.35 -18.30
CA TRP A 99 1.29 -18.69 -17.10
C TRP A 99 2.02 -19.70 -16.22
N ASN A 100 3.28 -19.46 -15.90
CA ASN A 100 4.02 -20.29 -14.94
C ASN A 100 3.49 -20.13 -13.51
N SER A 101 3.07 -18.92 -13.15
CA SER A 101 2.49 -18.56 -11.85
C SER A 101 1.51 -17.39 -11.99
N GLN A 102 0.73 -17.12 -10.94
CA GLN A 102 -0.09 -15.91 -10.88
C GLN A 102 0.78 -14.65 -10.93
N GLU A 103 1.96 -14.67 -10.30
CA GLU A 103 2.90 -13.55 -10.29
C GLU A 103 3.27 -13.06 -11.69
N ASN A 104 3.45 -13.97 -12.65
CA ASN A 104 3.72 -13.58 -14.04
C ASN A 104 2.54 -12.82 -14.67
N SER A 105 1.30 -13.15 -14.34
CA SER A 105 0.13 -12.39 -14.81
C SER A 105 0.03 -11.02 -14.13
N ASP A 106 0.39 -10.93 -12.85
CA ASP A 106 0.43 -9.68 -12.09
C ASP A 106 1.52 -8.74 -12.66
N ASP A 107 2.68 -9.29 -13.03
CA ASP A 107 3.76 -8.57 -13.72
C ASP A 107 3.34 -8.08 -15.11
N ALA A 108 2.54 -8.84 -15.84
CA ALA A 108 2.00 -8.40 -17.12
C ALA A 108 1.04 -7.21 -16.98
N ILE A 109 0.17 -7.22 -15.97
CA ILE A 109 -0.71 -6.07 -15.66
C ILE A 109 0.15 -4.83 -15.31
N LYS A 110 1.15 -5.00 -14.45
CA LYS A 110 2.10 -3.94 -14.09
C LYS A 110 2.85 -3.39 -15.30
N ALA A 111 3.29 -4.26 -16.21
CA ALA A 111 3.96 -3.84 -17.44
C ALA A 111 3.05 -2.97 -18.32
N ILE A 112 1.75 -3.29 -18.38
CA ILE A 112 0.77 -2.49 -19.11
C ILE A 112 0.57 -1.12 -18.44
N GLU A 113 0.49 -1.06 -17.11
CA GLU A 113 0.47 0.22 -16.36
C GLU A 113 1.68 1.09 -16.74
N LEU A 114 2.87 0.49 -16.73
CA LEU A 114 4.14 1.18 -17.01
C LEU A 114 4.25 1.66 -18.47
N LEU A 115 3.78 0.86 -19.42
CA LEU A 115 3.82 1.18 -20.85
C LEU A 115 2.82 2.26 -21.23
N THR A 116 1.68 2.30 -20.57
CA THR A 116 0.59 3.23 -20.87
C THR A 116 0.62 4.49 -20.01
N GLY A 117 1.31 4.45 -18.87
CA GLY A 117 1.22 5.47 -17.83
C GLY A 117 -0.15 5.55 -17.16
N VAL A 118 -1.03 4.56 -17.42
CA VAL A 118 -2.39 4.50 -16.89
C VAL A 118 -2.46 3.44 -15.79
N PRO A 119 -2.95 3.77 -14.61
CA PRO A 119 -3.05 2.82 -13.52
C PRO A 119 -4.10 1.73 -13.78
N ARG A 120 -3.89 0.55 -13.21
CA ARG A 120 -4.75 -0.62 -13.43
C ARG A 120 -6.21 -0.42 -13.01
N GLU A 121 -6.47 0.46 -12.06
CA GLU A 121 -7.83 0.81 -11.65
C GLU A 121 -8.62 1.42 -12.81
N GLU A 122 -7.94 2.16 -13.71
CA GLU A 122 -8.51 2.69 -14.96
C GLU A 122 -8.82 1.60 -15.99
N PHE A 123 -8.20 0.45 -15.86
CA PHE A 123 -8.47 -0.73 -16.67
C PHE A 123 -9.57 -1.59 -16.06
N SER A 124 -10.26 -1.10 -15.02
CA SER A 124 -11.23 -1.87 -14.23
C SER A 124 -10.63 -3.15 -13.61
N VAL A 125 -9.30 -3.12 -13.33
CA VAL A 125 -8.59 -4.20 -12.65
C VAL A 125 -8.24 -3.77 -11.24
N THR A 126 -8.92 -4.36 -10.26
CA THR A 126 -8.83 -3.95 -8.85
C THR A 126 -8.23 -5.05 -7.97
N SER A 127 -8.01 -4.75 -6.71
CA SER A 127 -7.71 -5.74 -5.67
C SER A 127 -8.96 -6.03 -4.84
N LYS A 128 -8.94 -7.07 -4.02
CA LYS A 128 -10.01 -7.28 -3.03
C LYS A 128 -9.97 -6.13 -2.01
N PRO A 129 -11.12 -5.48 -1.71
CA PRO A 129 -11.17 -4.42 -0.70
C PRO A 129 -10.82 -4.96 0.68
N LYS A 130 -9.99 -4.24 1.43
CA LYS A 130 -9.60 -4.59 2.79
C LYS A 130 -9.39 -3.39 3.70
N GLY A 131 -9.10 -2.23 3.15
CA GLY A 131 -8.98 -0.99 3.91
C GLY A 131 -10.30 -0.58 4.53
N MET A 132 -10.26 -0.03 5.73
CA MET A 132 -11.44 0.44 6.45
C MET A 132 -11.25 1.87 6.93
N ILE A 133 -12.36 2.63 6.93
CA ILE A 133 -12.43 4.02 7.38
C ILE A 133 -13.59 4.23 8.32
N SER A 134 -13.42 5.12 9.30
CA SER A 134 -14.45 5.51 10.28
C SER A 134 -14.19 6.93 10.75
N GLY A 135 -15.21 7.74 10.89
CA GLY A 135 -15.07 9.09 11.40
C GLY A 135 -15.91 10.12 10.64
N PRO A 136 -15.74 11.41 10.93
CA PRO A 136 -16.56 12.49 10.37
C PRO A 136 -16.18 12.79 8.91
N ILE A 137 -16.44 11.84 8.03
CA ILE A 137 -16.28 11.90 6.58
C ILE A 137 -17.51 11.33 5.90
N THR A 138 -17.96 11.97 4.83
CA THR A 138 -19.06 11.51 3.98
C THR A 138 -18.52 11.24 2.58
N LEU A 139 -18.81 10.07 2.07
CA LEU A 139 -18.42 9.61 0.74
C LEU A 139 -19.66 9.50 -0.16
N ARG A 140 -19.46 9.68 -1.47
CA ARG A 140 -20.43 9.28 -2.51
C ARG A 140 -19.79 8.18 -3.33
N VAL A 141 -20.47 7.04 -3.45
CA VAL A 141 -20.00 5.87 -4.19
C VAL A 141 -21.12 5.36 -5.07
N GLY A 142 -20.96 5.35 -6.38
CA GLY A 142 -22.00 4.90 -7.34
C GLY A 142 -23.33 5.68 -7.23
N GLY A 143 -23.27 6.94 -6.73
CA GLY A 143 -24.46 7.77 -6.46
C GLY A 143 -24.99 7.71 -5.03
N ASP A 144 -24.65 6.69 -4.25
CA ASP A 144 -25.09 6.53 -2.86
C ASP A 144 -24.23 7.37 -1.92
N ILE A 145 -24.86 8.00 -0.92
CA ILE A 145 -24.20 8.76 0.14
C ILE A 145 -23.91 7.84 1.32
N ILE A 146 -22.65 7.74 1.70
CA ILE A 146 -22.17 6.93 2.82
C ILE A 146 -21.60 7.87 3.88
N ASP A 147 -22.28 7.96 5.04
CA ASP A 147 -21.73 8.62 6.22
C ASP A 147 -20.87 7.63 7.02
N CYS A 148 -19.56 7.86 7.08
CA CYS A 148 -18.62 7.00 7.82
C CYS A 148 -18.62 7.30 9.34
N ASN A 149 -19.38 8.30 9.79
CA ASN A 149 -19.50 8.68 11.21
C ASN A 149 -20.64 7.91 11.92
N LEU A 150 -20.75 6.63 11.69
CA LEU A 150 -21.87 5.78 12.14
C LEU A 150 -21.92 5.50 13.66
N GLY A 151 -21.14 6.22 14.46
CA GLY A 151 -21.08 6.06 15.91
C GLY A 151 -20.40 4.77 16.38
N SER A 152 -20.37 4.56 17.71
CA SER A 152 -19.62 3.46 18.34
C SER A 152 -20.20 2.06 18.11
N ARG A 153 -21.44 1.97 17.64
CA ARG A 153 -22.16 0.68 17.45
C ARG A 153 -22.06 0.11 16.04
N ALA A 154 -21.76 0.95 15.04
CA ALA A 154 -21.63 0.49 13.67
C ALA A 154 -20.25 -0.12 13.39
N THR A 155 -20.09 -0.81 12.28
CA THR A 155 -18.81 -1.26 11.75
C THR A 155 -18.13 -0.15 10.97
N SER A 156 -16.81 -0.21 10.84
CA SER A 156 -16.08 0.68 9.93
C SER A 156 -16.50 0.42 8.48
N GLN A 157 -16.51 1.47 7.66
CA GLN A 157 -16.83 1.36 6.23
C GLN A 157 -15.61 0.82 5.48
N LEU A 158 -15.82 -0.14 4.59
CA LEU A 158 -14.79 -0.57 3.65
C LEU A 158 -14.48 0.56 2.67
N ILE A 159 -13.20 0.76 2.39
CA ILE A 159 -12.74 1.67 1.35
C ILE A 159 -12.94 0.97 0.00
N PRO A 160 -13.69 1.54 -0.95
CA PRO A 160 -13.84 0.98 -2.27
C PRO A 160 -12.48 0.84 -2.98
N THR A 161 -12.30 -0.24 -3.72
CA THR A 161 -11.03 -0.52 -4.40
C THR A 161 -10.75 0.39 -5.57
N ASN A 162 -11.80 0.87 -6.25
CA ASN A 162 -11.70 1.92 -7.23
C ASN A 162 -11.99 3.26 -6.56
N ILE A 163 -10.95 3.92 -6.05
CA ILE A 163 -11.09 5.21 -5.36
C ILE A 163 -11.58 6.34 -6.28
N ARG A 164 -11.57 6.16 -7.59
CA ARG A 164 -12.07 7.15 -8.57
C ARG A 164 -13.58 7.25 -8.58
N ASP A 165 -14.25 6.15 -8.27
CA ASP A 165 -15.72 6.12 -8.14
C ASP A 165 -16.17 6.67 -6.80
N VAL A 166 -15.21 7.16 -5.99
CA VAL A 166 -15.44 7.71 -4.67
C VAL A 166 -15.25 9.22 -4.69
N GLU A 167 -16.33 9.95 -4.52
CA GLU A 167 -16.29 11.38 -4.24
C GLU A 167 -16.31 11.61 -2.74
N ILE A 168 -15.34 12.34 -2.20
CA ILE A 168 -15.38 12.81 -0.82
C ILE A 168 -16.27 14.04 -0.75
N VAL A 169 -17.46 13.90 -0.20
CA VAL A 169 -18.45 14.98 -0.12
C VAL A 169 -18.13 15.98 0.99
N SER A 170 -17.68 15.48 2.15
CA SER A 170 -17.30 16.34 3.27
C SER A 170 -16.30 15.65 4.21
N VAL A 171 -15.41 16.45 4.77
CA VAL A 171 -14.46 16.03 5.82
C VAL A 171 -14.52 17.05 6.95
N LYS A 172 -15.06 16.65 8.10
CA LYS A 172 -15.17 17.52 9.29
C LYS A 172 -14.12 17.18 10.35
N ALA A 173 -13.28 16.18 10.11
CA ALA A 173 -12.21 15.79 11.02
C ALA A 173 -11.10 16.82 11.10
N ASP A 174 -10.39 16.85 12.23
CA ASP A 174 -9.20 17.68 12.43
C ASP A 174 -7.93 16.99 11.89
N PHE A 175 -7.86 15.67 11.99
CA PHE A 175 -6.74 14.86 11.49
C PHE A 175 -7.18 13.43 11.10
N VAL A 176 -6.29 12.75 10.41
CA VAL A 176 -6.42 11.32 10.03
C VAL A 176 -5.43 10.50 10.83
N MET A 177 -5.90 9.44 11.47
CA MET A 177 -5.08 8.48 12.17
C MET A 177 -5.13 7.11 11.47
N VAL A 178 -4.01 6.69 10.93
CA VAL A 178 -3.82 5.36 10.34
C VAL A 178 -3.33 4.42 11.43
N VAL A 179 -3.99 3.27 11.56
CA VAL A 179 -3.64 2.20 12.50
C VAL A 179 -3.43 0.92 11.72
N GLU A 180 -2.39 0.16 12.04
CA GLU A 180 -2.02 -1.04 11.26
C GLU A 180 -3.13 -2.08 11.22
N LYS A 181 -3.71 -2.43 12.41
CA LYS A 181 -4.66 -3.52 12.57
C LYS A 181 -6.10 -3.03 12.71
N ASP A 182 -7.02 -3.73 12.09
CA ASP A 182 -8.47 -3.51 12.18
C ASP A 182 -9.03 -3.75 13.59
N THR A 183 -8.50 -4.73 14.31
CA THR A 183 -8.86 -5.00 15.71
C THR A 183 -8.53 -3.83 16.61
N VAL A 184 -7.36 -3.22 16.44
CA VAL A 184 -6.92 -2.04 17.18
C VAL A 184 -7.78 -0.83 16.80
N LEU A 185 -8.03 -0.60 15.51
CA LEU A 185 -8.93 0.46 15.04
C LEU A 185 -10.30 0.34 15.68
N ASN A 186 -10.89 -0.86 15.70
CA ASN A 186 -12.20 -1.10 16.28
C ASN A 186 -12.26 -0.82 17.79
N ASN A 187 -11.20 -1.15 18.53
CA ASN A 187 -11.10 -0.83 19.96
C ASN A 187 -11.02 0.67 20.20
N ILE A 188 -10.20 1.39 19.43
CA ILE A 188 -10.09 2.86 19.50
C ILE A 188 -11.45 3.50 19.17
N ARG A 189 -12.13 3.06 18.13
CA ARG A 189 -13.46 3.54 17.74
C ARG A 189 -14.48 3.34 18.86
N LYS A 190 -14.53 2.13 19.45
CA LYS A 190 -15.45 1.79 20.55
C LYS A 190 -15.19 2.58 21.84
N SER A 191 -13.99 3.10 22.04
CA SER A 191 -13.66 3.93 23.22
C SER A 191 -14.26 5.33 23.16
N GLY A 192 -14.87 5.75 22.05
CA GLY A 192 -15.36 7.11 21.83
C GLY A 192 -14.28 8.10 21.36
N PHE A 193 -13.13 7.61 20.93
CA PHE A 193 -11.98 8.41 20.51
C PHE A 193 -12.33 9.37 19.35
N ILE A 194 -13.09 8.89 18.36
CA ILE A 194 -13.52 9.68 17.20
C ILE A 194 -14.26 10.94 17.64
N GLN A 195 -15.25 10.79 18.51
CA GLN A 195 -16.09 11.91 18.99
C GLN A 195 -15.29 12.86 19.88
N LYS A 196 -14.38 12.32 20.69
CA LYS A 196 -13.58 13.11 21.62
C LYS A 196 -12.52 13.98 20.93
N TYR A 197 -11.91 13.45 19.85
CA TYR A 197 -10.77 14.10 19.20
C TYR A 197 -11.04 14.48 17.74
N ASN A 198 -12.28 14.37 17.30
CA ASN A 198 -12.71 14.72 15.95
C ASN A 198 -11.79 14.14 14.85
N ALA A 199 -11.49 12.83 14.95
CA ALA A 199 -10.52 12.15 14.10
C ALA A 199 -11.19 11.22 13.06
N ILE A 200 -10.57 11.08 11.89
CA ILE A 200 -10.81 9.94 11.01
C ILE A 200 -9.85 8.83 11.42
N LEU A 201 -10.37 7.62 11.64
CA LEU A 201 -9.59 6.41 11.82
C LEU A 201 -9.58 5.61 10.52
N LEU A 202 -8.40 5.13 10.13
CA LEU A 202 -8.19 4.37 8.90
C LEU A 202 -7.22 3.21 9.14
N THR A 203 -7.45 2.08 8.49
CA THR A 203 -6.53 0.93 8.49
C THR A 203 -6.44 0.29 7.12
N GLY A 204 -5.27 -0.21 6.78
CA GLY A 204 -5.05 -1.08 5.63
C GLY A 204 -5.19 -2.57 5.97
N SER A 205 -5.57 -2.92 7.22
CA SER A 205 -5.62 -4.30 7.72
C SER A 205 -4.30 -5.04 7.45
N GLY A 206 -3.23 -4.51 8.01
CA GLY A 206 -1.84 -4.90 7.76
C GLY A 206 -1.26 -4.15 6.56
N GLU A 207 -0.70 -4.87 5.59
CA GLU A 207 -0.14 -4.28 4.37
C GLU A 207 -1.20 -3.50 3.58
N PRO A 208 -1.07 -2.16 3.41
CA PRO A 208 -2.10 -1.35 2.78
C PRO A 208 -2.19 -1.61 1.27
N ASP A 209 -3.41 -1.73 0.77
CA ASP A 209 -3.67 -1.73 -0.66
C ASP A 209 -3.55 -0.31 -1.26
N ARG A 210 -3.60 -0.21 -2.59
CA ARG A 210 -3.46 1.08 -3.30
C ARG A 210 -4.61 2.03 -2.95
N ALA A 211 -5.83 1.55 -2.90
CA ALA A 211 -7.01 2.37 -2.60
C ALA A 211 -6.93 3.00 -1.20
N THR A 212 -6.50 2.23 -0.21
CA THR A 212 -6.27 2.73 1.15
C THR A 212 -5.22 3.83 1.18
N ARG A 213 -4.10 3.63 0.46
CA ARG A 213 -3.02 4.63 0.38
C ARG A 213 -3.47 5.88 -0.36
N MET A 214 -4.21 5.74 -1.46
CA MET A 214 -4.80 6.87 -2.19
C MET A 214 -5.77 7.66 -1.32
N MET A 215 -6.65 6.98 -0.56
CA MET A 215 -7.57 7.64 0.37
C MET A 215 -6.81 8.50 1.40
N VAL A 216 -5.74 7.95 2.01
CA VAL A 216 -4.91 8.69 2.98
C VAL A 216 -4.26 9.92 2.31
N ARG A 217 -3.72 9.75 1.10
CA ARG A 217 -3.12 10.86 0.35
C ARG A 217 -4.15 11.93 0.00
N THR A 218 -5.30 11.57 -0.54
CA THR A 218 -6.38 12.49 -0.87
C THR A 218 -6.83 13.29 0.35
N LEU A 219 -7.01 12.63 1.51
CA LEU A 219 -7.34 13.33 2.75
C LEU A 219 -6.26 14.32 3.20
N ASN A 220 -4.99 14.00 2.96
CA ASN A 220 -3.88 14.89 3.28
C ASN A 220 -3.74 16.05 2.30
N GLU A 221 -3.68 15.76 1.01
CA GLU A 221 -3.35 16.77 -0.02
C GLU A 221 -4.55 17.64 -0.39
N ASP A 222 -5.70 17.01 -0.69
CA ASP A 222 -6.87 17.75 -1.21
C ASP A 222 -7.72 18.32 -0.07
N TRP A 223 -7.74 17.65 1.09
CA TRP A 223 -8.52 18.09 2.26
C TRP A 223 -7.66 18.71 3.37
N ASN A 224 -6.35 18.84 3.16
CA ASN A 224 -5.41 19.44 4.10
C ASN A 224 -5.48 18.85 5.52
N LYS A 225 -5.69 17.53 5.65
CA LYS A 225 -5.76 16.88 6.95
C LYS A 225 -4.40 16.32 7.36
N PRO A 226 -3.87 16.70 8.52
CA PRO A 226 -2.68 16.07 9.07
C PRO A 226 -2.88 14.55 9.18
N VAL A 227 -1.85 13.78 8.79
CA VAL A 227 -1.88 12.31 8.86
C VAL A 227 -0.87 11.83 9.88
N VAL A 228 -1.32 10.96 10.78
CA VAL A 228 -0.47 10.27 11.74
C VAL A 228 -0.65 8.77 11.63
N ILE A 229 0.44 8.02 11.86
CA ILE A 229 0.48 6.58 11.67
C ILE A 229 0.94 5.91 12.96
N PHE A 230 0.21 4.88 13.35
CA PHE A 230 0.52 3.98 14.45
C PHE A 230 0.57 2.54 13.93
N ALA A 231 1.71 1.91 14.08
CA ALA A 231 1.97 0.52 13.70
C ALA A 231 2.66 -0.21 14.85
N ASP A 232 2.80 -1.50 14.76
CA ASP A 232 3.50 -2.31 15.75
C ASP A 232 4.98 -1.93 15.86
N ALA A 233 5.56 -2.09 17.05
CA ALA A 233 6.98 -1.85 17.29
C ALA A 233 7.80 -3.07 16.83
N ASP A 234 7.82 -3.28 15.52
CA ASP A 234 8.67 -4.25 14.85
C ASP A 234 9.11 -3.73 13.46
N PRO A 235 10.10 -4.35 12.80
CA PRO A 235 10.56 -3.90 11.50
C PRO A 235 9.52 -4.04 10.37
N TRP A 236 8.50 -4.88 10.53
CA TRP A 236 7.39 -5.02 9.57
C TRP A 236 6.38 -3.90 9.73
N GLY A 237 5.96 -3.60 10.97
CA GLY A 237 5.09 -2.48 11.29
C GLY A 237 5.71 -1.15 10.88
N LEU A 238 7.00 -0.94 11.16
CA LEU A 238 7.72 0.22 10.63
C LEU A 238 7.69 0.25 9.10
N GLY A 239 7.89 -0.90 8.44
CA GLY A 239 7.78 -1.03 6.98
C GLY A 239 6.41 -0.61 6.46
N ILE A 240 5.33 -1.05 7.11
CA ILE A 240 3.94 -0.68 6.79
C ILE A 240 3.75 0.84 6.92
N ALA A 241 4.20 1.43 8.02
CA ALA A 241 4.12 2.88 8.23
C ALA A 241 4.88 3.67 7.15
N LEU A 242 6.06 3.18 6.76
CA LEU A 242 6.88 3.80 5.71
C LEU A 242 6.22 3.69 4.32
N ARG A 243 5.42 2.66 4.04
CA ARG A 243 4.71 2.57 2.75
C ARG A 243 3.70 3.71 2.55
N TYR A 244 3.06 4.17 3.61
CA TYR A 244 2.23 5.37 3.53
C TYR A 244 3.07 6.64 3.36
N LYS A 245 4.20 6.73 4.09
CA LYS A 245 4.99 7.95 4.19
C LYS A 245 5.93 8.18 3.02
N ILE A 246 6.61 7.13 2.55
CA ILE A 246 7.67 7.25 1.54
C ILE A 246 7.51 6.33 0.34
N GLY A 247 6.57 5.36 0.41
CA GLY A 247 6.31 4.42 -0.67
C GLY A 247 7.02 3.07 -0.52
N SER A 248 7.10 2.36 -1.62
CA SER A 248 7.77 1.06 -1.72
C SER A 248 8.48 0.90 -3.06
N GLU A 249 9.52 0.07 -3.07
CA GLU A 249 10.28 -0.22 -4.29
C GLU A 249 9.41 -0.84 -5.39
N SER A 250 8.46 -1.68 -5.03
CA SER A 250 7.55 -2.36 -5.97
C SER A 250 6.49 -1.44 -6.60
N LEU A 251 6.21 -0.28 -6.00
CA LEU A 251 5.25 0.71 -6.48
C LEU A 251 5.89 2.10 -6.60
N SER A 252 7.21 2.16 -6.79
CA SER A 252 7.95 3.43 -6.94
C SER A 252 7.50 4.26 -8.17
N TYR A 253 6.96 3.58 -9.18
CA TYR A 253 6.40 4.22 -10.37
C TYR A 253 5.06 4.94 -10.12
N ASP A 254 4.40 4.64 -9.01
CA ASP A 254 3.07 5.16 -8.67
C ASP A 254 3.09 5.98 -7.36
N SER A 255 4.27 6.34 -6.89
CA SER A 255 4.44 7.02 -5.59
C SER A 255 3.71 8.35 -5.53
N ASP A 256 3.65 9.11 -6.61
CA ASP A 256 2.95 10.41 -6.67
C ASP A 256 1.46 10.30 -6.31
N ARG A 257 0.84 9.13 -6.48
CA ARG A 257 -0.58 8.88 -6.13
C ARG A 257 -0.78 8.16 -4.80
N LEU A 258 0.26 7.49 -4.29
CA LEU A 258 0.14 6.55 -3.18
C LEU A 258 0.82 7.00 -1.89
N VAL A 259 1.68 8.01 -1.95
CA VAL A 259 2.56 8.38 -0.85
C VAL A 259 2.12 9.68 -0.22
N THR A 260 2.18 9.75 1.10
CA THR A 260 1.87 10.93 1.92
C THR A 260 3.13 11.36 2.70
N PRO A 261 4.05 12.13 2.10
CA PRO A 261 5.36 12.45 2.70
C PRO A 261 5.26 13.23 4.02
N SER A 262 4.21 14.04 4.17
CA SER A 262 3.92 14.83 5.37
C SER A 262 3.43 13.99 6.56
N ALA A 263 3.02 12.72 6.32
CA ALA A 263 2.55 11.82 7.38
C ALA A 263 3.62 11.65 8.47
N LYS A 264 3.18 11.69 9.73
CA LYS A 264 4.07 11.50 10.89
C LYS A 264 3.87 10.10 11.46
N VAL A 265 4.93 9.30 11.53
CA VAL A 265 4.91 8.03 12.26
C VAL A 265 5.11 8.37 13.74
N LEU A 266 4.08 8.21 14.56
CA LEU A 266 4.08 8.58 15.96
C LEU A 266 4.29 7.39 16.92
N GLY A 267 4.06 6.19 16.45
CA GLY A 267 4.24 4.98 17.27
C GLY A 267 3.68 3.71 16.59
N MET A 268 3.78 2.54 17.21
CA MET A 268 4.57 2.34 18.42
C MET A 268 6.07 2.42 18.05
N MET A 269 6.83 3.27 18.70
CA MET A 269 8.29 3.30 18.58
C MET A 269 8.91 2.18 19.41
N PHE A 270 10.11 1.72 19.04
CA PHE A 270 10.80 0.70 19.84
C PHE A 270 11.09 1.21 21.26
N SER A 271 11.37 2.50 21.43
CA SER A 271 11.55 3.13 22.73
C SER A 271 10.27 3.14 23.59
N ASP A 272 9.08 3.14 22.96
CA ASP A 272 7.80 3.16 23.69
C ASP A 272 7.59 1.89 24.53
N ILE A 273 8.19 0.75 24.13
CA ILE A 273 8.15 -0.51 24.89
C ILE A 273 8.61 -0.27 26.33
N TYR A 274 9.65 0.52 26.50
CA TYR A 274 10.30 0.82 27.79
C TYR A 274 9.70 2.07 28.44
N GLU A 275 9.48 3.13 27.68
CA GLU A 275 8.92 4.38 28.18
C GLU A 275 7.52 4.21 28.79
N TYR A 276 6.73 3.31 28.21
CA TYR A 276 5.38 2.99 28.68
C TYR A 276 5.34 1.73 29.55
N ASN A 277 6.49 1.20 29.97
CA ASN A 277 6.60 0.04 30.87
C ASN A 277 5.76 -1.17 30.41
N ILE A 278 5.81 -1.52 29.11
CA ILE A 278 5.13 -2.73 28.62
C ILE A 278 5.74 -3.94 29.33
N PRO A 279 4.94 -4.78 30.00
CA PRO A 279 5.45 -5.93 30.75
C PRO A 279 6.23 -6.91 29.84
N GLU A 280 7.30 -7.52 30.36
CA GLU A 280 8.15 -8.47 29.60
C GLU A 280 7.33 -9.60 28.97
N VAL A 281 6.31 -10.10 29.69
CA VAL A 281 5.40 -11.16 29.19
C VAL A 281 4.64 -10.76 27.92
N ALA A 282 4.55 -9.47 27.58
CA ALA A 282 3.91 -8.95 26.37
C ALA A 282 4.91 -8.53 25.30
N ARG A 283 6.21 -8.66 25.57
CA ARG A 283 7.28 -8.42 24.60
C ARG A 283 7.61 -9.72 23.89
N LEU A 284 7.82 -9.65 22.60
CA LEU A 284 8.14 -10.79 21.75
C LEU A 284 9.63 -10.73 21.38
N SER A 285 10.30 -11.86 21.36
CA SER A 285 11.67 -11.95 20.85
C SER A 285 11.70 -11.72 19.35
N ALA A 286 12.66 -10.94 18.88
CA ALA A 286 12.90 -10.73 17.46
C ALA A 286 13.48 -12.01 16.81
N SER A 287 12.95 -12.35 15.63
CA SER A 287 13.50 -13.42 14.79
C SER A 287 14.74 -12.94 14.02
N ASP A 288 15.48 -13.88 13.44
CA ASP A 288 16.62 -13.54 12.57
C ASP A 288 16.16 -12.71 11.35
N GLU A 289 14.96 -12.94 10.83
CA GLU A 289 14.37 -12.13 9.76
C GLU A 289 14.12 -10.68 10.20
N ASP A 290 13.61 -10.48 11.42
CA ASP A 290 13.41 -9.15 11.99
C ASP A 290 14.75 -8.41 12.12
N ILE A 291 15.79 -9.09 12.61
CA ILE A 291 17.14 -8.52 12.77
C ILE A 291 17.76 -8.14 11.42
N ASN A 292 17.66 -9.03 10.43
CA ASN A 292 18.15 -8.78 9.08
C ASN A 292 17.42 -7.58 8.45
N ARG A 293 16.09 -7.55 8.57
CA ARG A 293 15.25 -6.46 8.05
C ARG A 293 15.60 -5.12 8.71
N ALA A 294 15.72 -5.06 10.03
CA ALA A 294 16.13 -3.84 10.74
C ALA A 294 17.52 -3.37 10.34
N THR A 295 18.46 -4.32 10.16
CA THR A 295 19.82 -4.04 9.71
C THR A 295 19.84 -3.44 8.31
N ASP A 296 19.00 -3.93 7.41
CA ASP A 296 18.88 -3.39 6.06
C ASP A 296 18.16 -2.04 6.05
N MET A 297 17.10 -1.87 6.85
CA MET A 297 16.41 -0.58 7.02
C MET A 297 17.39 0.51 7.51
N LYS A 298 18.28 0.18 8.42
CA LYS A 298 19.27 1.11 8.95
C LYS A 298 20.24 1.67 7.90
N LYS A 299 20.47 0.93 6.80
CA LYS A 299 21.33 1.34 5.67
C LYS A 299 20.60 2.27 4.69
N LYS A 300 19.29 2.40 4.79
CA LYS A 300 18.46 3.15 3.82
C LYS A 300 18.64 4.66 4.00
N PRO A 301 18.89 5.44 2.93
CA PRO A 301 19.13 6.89 3.02
C PRO A 301 18.01 7.65 3.74
N TRP A 302 16.75 7.29 3.51
CA TRP A 302 15.59 7.94 4.09
C TRP A 302 15.37 7.65 5.58
N LEU A 303 16.09 6.69 6.14
CA LEU A 303 16.13 6.39 7.58
C LEU A 303 17.42 6.85 8.24
N ASN A 304 18.31 7.54 7.48
CA ASN A 304 19.57 8.06 8.00
C ASN A 304 19.37 9.41 8.72
N ASN A 305 18.47 9.44 9.71
CA ASN A 305 18.30 10.57 10.61
C ASN A 305 18.42 10.11 12.06
N ARG A 306 18.69 11.04 12.97
CA ARG A 306 18.98 10.75 14.37
C ARG A 306 17.89 9.92 15.06
N GLN A 307 16.62 10.22 14.77
CA GLN A 307 15.50 9.54 15.41
C GLN A 307 15.45 8.06 14.98
N TRP A 308 15.39 7.78 13.68
CA TRP A 308 15.30 6.40 13.18
C TRP A 308 16.54 5.57 13.50
N GLN A 309 17.72 6.17 13.44
CA GLN A 309 18.95 5.48 13.83
C GLN A 309 18.95 5.09 15.32
N LYS A 310 18.43 5.97 16.19
CA LYS A 310 18.26 5.66 17.62
C LYS A 310 17.31 4.50 17.83
N GLU A 311 16.13 4.53 17.20
CA GLU A 311 15.09 3.50 17.31
C GLU A 311 15.58 2.15 16.79
N LEU A 312 16.16 2.10 15.59
CA LEU A 312 16.69 0.86 15.01
C LEU A 312 17.87 0.30 15.80
N ASN A 313 18.75 1.14 16.36
CA ASN A 313 19.82 0.69 17.26
C ASN A 313 19.26 0.05 18.52
N LEU A 314 18.26 0.67 19.14
CA LEU A 314 17.60 0.14 20.34
C LEU A 314 16.97 -1.24 20.05
N PHE A 315 16.27 -1.38 18.92
CA PHE A 315 15.70 -2.66 18.51
C PHE A 315 16.78 -3.74 18.32
N LEU A 316 17.89 -3.42 17.62
CA LEU A 316 18.99 -4.36 17.37
C LEU A 316 19.73 -4.75 18.66
N GLU A 317 19.81 -3.84 19.63
CA GLU A 317 20.40 -4.10 20.95
C GLU A 317 19.51 -5.01 21.80
N LYS A 318 18.23 -4.63 21.95
CA LYS A 318 17.28 -5.31 22.83
C LYS A 318 16.71 -6.59 22.24
N ARG A 319 16.58 -6.66 20.90
CA ARG A 319 15.99 -7.78 20.16
C ARG A 319 14.57 -8.12 20.64
N GLU A 320 13.84 -7.10 21.06
CA GLU A 320 12.45 -7.19 21.51
C GLU A 320 11.55 -6.42 20.55
N LYS A 321 10.38 -6.98 20.27
CA LYS A 321 9.32 -6.37 19.48
C LYS A 321 8.00 -6.40 20.24
N CYS A 322 7.06 -5.56 19.85
CA CYS A 322 5.81 -5.43 20.57
C CYS A 322 4.68 -5.02 19.63
N GLU A 323 3.52 -5.62 19.83
CA GLU A 323 2.30 -5.25 19.14
C GLU A 323 1.57 -4.14 19.90
N LEU A 324 0.80 -3.30 19.18
CA LEU A 324 -0.06 -2.27 19.80
C LEU A 324 -1.04 -2.87 20.84
N ASP A 325 -1.47 -4.11 20.61
CA ASP A 325 -2.34 -4.84 21.54
C ASP A 325 -1.70 -5.08 22.91
N ALA A 326 -0.38 -5.02 23.03
CA ALA A 326 0.31 -5.18 24.31
C ALA A 326 -0.07 -4.12 25.35
N PHE A 327 -0.52 -2.95 24.91
CA PHE A 327 -1.05 -1.92 25.81
C PHE A 327 -2.29 -2.38 26.58
N PHE A 328 -2.99 -3.43 26.15
CA PHE A 328 -4.11 -3.99 26.90
C PHE A 328 -3.69 -4.61 28.25
N LYS A 329 -2.39 -4.87 28.46
CA LYS A 329 -1.85 -5.24 29.78
C LYS A 329 -2.02 -4.12 30.81
N HIS A 330 -2.10 -2.87 30.36
CA HIS A 330 -2.41 -1.72 31.22
C HIS A 330 -3.91 -1.46 31.34
N GLY A 331 -4.75 -2.21 30.61
CA GLY A 331 -6.19 -2.07 30.52
C GLY A 331 -6.65 -1.80 29.10
N PHE A 332 -7.83 -2.30 28.71
CA PHE A 332 -8.34 -2.22 27.34
C PHE A 332 -8.55 -0.78 26.81
N ARG A 333 -8.65 0.20 27.70
CA ARG A 333 -8.82 1.61 27.36
C ARG A 333 -7.51 2.39 27.30
N TYR A 334 -6.42 1.83 27.85
CA TYR A 334 -5.14 2.51 28.01
C TYR A 334 -4.61 3.07 26.70
N LEU A 335 -4.67 2.29 25.62
CA LEU A 335 -4.24 2.70 24.29
C LEU A 335 -4.95 3.98 23.84
N ALA A 336 -6.29 3.99 23.90
CA ALA A 336 -7.11 5.10 23.41
C ALA A 336 -7.20 6.30 24.39
N GLU A 337 -7.07 6.08 25.69
CA GLU A 337 -7.26 7.13 26.69
C GLU A 337 -5.94 7.71 27.22
N THR A 338 -4.83 6.98 27.08
CA THR A 338 -3.52 7.39 27.61
C THR A 338 -2.45 7.49 26.52
N TYR A 339 -2.08 6.39 25.88
CA TYR A 339 -0.96 6.35 24.94
C TYR A 339 -1.18 7.26 23.72
N LEU A 340 -2.23 7.02 22.94
CA LEU A 340 -2.51 7.80 21.74
C LEU A 340 -2.65 9.31 22.03
N PRO A 341 -3.42 9.74 23.05
CA PRO A 341 -3.51 11.16 23.38
C PRO A 341 -2.18 11.80 23.76
N GLN A 342 -1.31 11.09 24.48
CA GLN A 342 0.03 11.62 24.82
C GLN A 342 0.87 11.84 23.57
N LYS A 343 0.90 10.85 22.64
CA LYS A 343 1.61 10.98 21.36
C LYS A 343 1.05 12.11 20.48
N LEU A 344 -0.28 12.26 20.44
CA LEU A 344 -0.94 13.30 19.65
C LEU A 344 -0.68 14.71 20.23
N ARG A 345 -0.68 14.88 21.57
CA ARG A 345 -0.29 16.15 22.21
C ARG A 345 1.15 16.50 21.93
N ALA A 346 2.06 15.53 22.05
CA ALA A 346 3.48 15.74 21.72
C ALA A 346 3.70 16.14 20.25
N ALA A 347 2.79 15.73 19.35
CA ALA A 347 2.80 16.09 17.94
C ALA A 347 2.05 17.41 17.64
N GLY A 348 1.39 18.04 18.63
CA GLY A 348 0.63 19.27 18.48
C GLY A 348 -0.68 19.14 17.72
N LEU A 349 -1.36 17.98 17.83
CA LEU A 349 -2.60 17.69 17.10
C LEU A 349 -3.86 17.79 17.97
N ILE A 350 -3.72 17.67 19.28
CA ILE A 350 -4.81 17.80 20.26
C ILE A 350 -4.33 18.57 21.51
#